data_0dedc354846dc9df6e74268554cf5b3a
#
_entry.id   0dedc354846dc9df6e74268554cf5b3a
#
_cell.length_a   1.000
_cell.length_b   1.000
_cell.length_c   1.000
_cell.angle_alpha   90.00
_cell.angle_beta   90.00
_cell.angle_gamma   90.00
#
_symmetry.space_group_name_H-M   'P 1'
#
loop_
_entity.id
_entity.type
_entity.pdbx_description
1 polymer ?
#
loop_
_entity_poly.entity_id
_entity_poly.type
_entity_poly.pdbx_seq_one_letter_code
_entity_poly.pdbx_strand_id
1 'polypeptide(L)'
;TPFGEHLVCQVGLIVENIERTAQKYCDIFGVEMPPIQVTPTYDVTQTTYRGEPCDATARLAFFDFGQVQIELIEPDMQPSVWRDYLNEHGESVHHIAFIVKDTGAAVAYLAGHGIDVLQQGLYGDRSGMYTYLDSAPALGVMLELLENFPQPR
;
A
#
# COMPACT_ATOMS: atom_id res chain seq x y z
N THR A 1 8.37 20.61 1.28
CA THR A 1 8.53 19.17 1.17
C THR A 1 7.52 18.60 0.17
N PRO A 2 7.71 17.37 -0.35
CA PRO A 2 6.77 16.76 -1.29
C PRO A 2 5.46 16.27 -0.66
N PHE A 3 5.27 16.42 0.64
CA PHE A 3 4.11 15.88 1.36
C PHE A 3 2.94 16.87 1.49
N GLY A 4 3.07 18.06 0.93
CA GLY A 4 1.96 18.99 0.79
C GLY A 4 1.25 19.31 2.10
N GLU A 5 0.02 18.87 2.23
CA GLU A 5 -0.86 19.18 3.37
C GLU A 5 -0.61 18.30 4.60
N HIS A 6 0.36 17.42 4.58
CA HIS A 6 0.69 16.50 5.69
C HIS A 6 -0.48 15.60 6.13
N LEU A 7 -1.29 15.16 5.17
CA LEU A 7 -2.46 14.31 5.44
C LEU A 7 -2.14 12.83 5.25
N VAL A 8 -2.30 12.04 6.30
CA VAL A 8 -2.33 10.58 6.19
C VAL A 8 -3.69 10.19 5.63
N CYS A 9 -3.71 9.62 4.43
CA CYS A 9 -4.95 9.25 3.76
C CYS A 9 -5.35 7.79 3.94
N GLN A 10 -4.41 6.93 4.36
CA GLN A 10 -4.66 5.51 4.49
C GLN A 10 -3.78 4.88 5.56
N VAL A 11 -4.34 3.89 6.27
CA VAL A 11 -3.58 2.97 7.12
C VAL A 11 -3.79 1.57 6.58
N GLY A 12 -2.71 0.87 6.24
CA GLY A 12 -2.73 -0.49 5.71
C GLY A 12 -2.42 -1.52 6.78
N LEU A 13 -3.16 -2.62 6.75
CA LEU A 13 -3.00 -3.74 7.67
C LEU A 13 -2.78 -5.02 6.88
N ILE A 14 -1.75 -5.80 7.27
CA ILE A 14 -1.50 -7.12 6.71
C ILE A 14 -2.31 -8.14 7.51
N VAL A 15 -3.05 -9.00 6.81
CA VAL A 15 -3.91 -10.02 7.39
C VAL A 15 -3.69 -11.38 6.73
N GLU A 16 -3.99 -12.46 7.44
CA GLU A 16 -3.87 -13.83 6.90
C GLU A 16 -5.14 -14.28 6.16
N ASN A 17 -6.30 -13.77 6.57
CA ASN A 17 -7.60 -14.15 6.00
C ASN A 17 -8.46 -12.90 5.89
N ILE A 18 -8.49 -12.33 4.69
CA ILE A 18 -9.13 -11.04 4.48
C ILE A 18 -10.67 -11.09 4.67
N GLU A 19 -11.32 -12.20 4.29
CA GLU A 19 -12.77 -12.34 4.48
C GLU A 19 -13.12 -12.33 5.96
N ARG A 20 -12.36 -13.08 6.76
CA ARG A 20 -12.59 -13.15 8.21
C ARG A 20 -12.37 -11.80 8.87
N THR A 21 -11.28 -11.13 8.55
CA THR A 21 -10.97 -9.81 9.14
C THR A 21 -11.96 -8.76 8.68
N ALA A 22 -12.29 -8.72 7.38
CA ALA A 22 -13.26 -7.76 6.84
C ALA A 22 -14.64 -7.96 7.50
N GLN A 23 -15.07 -9.21 7.73
CA GLN A 23 -16.35 -9.48 8.39
C GLN A 23 -16.35 -8.94 9.83
N LYS A 24 -15.23 -9.04 10.55
CA LYS A 24 -15.11 -8.46 11.89
C LYS A 24 -15.25 -6.93 11.88
N TYR A 25 -14.66 -6.27 10.89
CA TYR A 25 -14.86 -4.83 10.70
C TYR A 25 -16.33 -4.49 10.48
N CYS A 26 -17.01 -5.24 9.64
CA CYS A 26 -18.45 -5.03 9.40
C CYS A 26 -19.28 -5.23 10.68
N ASP A 27 -19.00 -6.29 11.42
CA ASP A 27 -19.74 -6.64 12.65
C ASP A 27 -19.53 -5.61 13.76
N ILE A 28 -18.30 -5.12 13.93
CA ILE A 28 -17.95 -4.20 15.03
C ILE A 28 -18.34 -2.77 14.70
N PHE A 29 -18.09 -2.31 13.49
CA PHE A 29 -18.28 -0.90 13.13
C PHE A 29 -19.57 -0.62 12.38
N GLY A 30 -20.35 -1.66 12.06
CA GLY A 30 -21.63 -1.48 11.34
C GLY A 30 -21.46 -0.96 9.92
N VAL A 31 -20.36 -1.30 9.26
CA VAL A 31 -20.08 -0.89 7.88
C VAL A 31 -20.37 -2.04 6.90
N GLU A 32 -20.64 -1.69 5.64
CA GLU A 32 -20.91 -2.68 4.61
C GLU A 32 -19.62 -3.42 4.22
N MET A 33 -19.77 -4.69 3.82
CA MET A 33 -18.67 -5.48 3.29
C MET A 33 -18.20 -4.88 1.96
N PRO A 34 -16.94 -4.44 1.87
CA PRO A 34 -16.41 -3.94 0.60
C PRO A 34 -16.15 -5.08 -0.38
N PRO A 35 -16.12 -4.80 -1.69
CA PRO A 35 -15.62 -5.79 -2.64
C PRO A 35 -14.16 -6.12 -2.34
N ILE A 36 -13.80 -7.40 -2.49
CA ILE A 36 -12.42 -7.83 -2.38
C ILE A 36 -11.81 -7.80 -3.77
N GLN A 37 -10.74 -7.03 -3.92
CA GLN A 37 -10.02 -6.84 -5.17
C GLN A 37 -8.73 -7.66 -5.14
N VAL A 38 -8.31 -8.15 -6.30
CA VAL A 38 -7.03 -8.85 -6.44
C VAL A 38 -6.13 -8.00 -7.34
N THR A 39 -4.92 -7.72 -6.87
CA THR A 39 -3.95 -6.97 -7.67
C THR A 39 -3.47 -7.86 -8.83
N PRO A 40 -3.31 -7.30 -10.04
CA PRO A 40 -2.78 -8.08 -11.17
C PRO A 40 -1.28 -8.39 -11.01
N THR A 41 -0.78 -9.26 -11.88
CA THR A 41 0.62 -9.63 -11.96
C THR A 41 1.46 -8.57 -12.71
N TYR A 42 2.76 -8.83 -12.83
CA TYR A 42 3.75 -7.89 -13.37
C TYR A 42 3.42 -7.36 -14.77
N ASP A 43 2.82 -8.17 -15.63
CA ASP A 43 2.46 -7.76 -16.99
C ASP A 43 1.53 -6.54 -17.01
N VAL A 44 0.73 -6.33 -15.97
CA VAL A 44 -0.16 -5.16 -15.84
C VAL A 44 0.47 -4.08 -14.95
N THR A 45 0.94 -4.45 -13.76
CA THR A 45 1.37 -3.50 -12.74
C THR A 45 2.82 -3.06 -12.86
N GLN A 46 3.65 -3.84 -13.57
CA GLN A 46 5.10 -3.62 -13.66
C GLN A 46 5.76 -3.48 -12.28
N THR A 47 5.24 -4.19 -11.30
CA THR A 47 5.72 -4.11 -9.92
C THR A 47 7.17 -4.55 -9.82
N THR A 48 7.97 -3.78 -9.09
CA THR A 48 9.32 -4.16 -8.70
C THR A 48 9.39 -4.28 -7.18
N TYR A 49 10.13 -5.28 -6.71
CA TYR A 49 10.41 -5.49 -5.30
C TYR A 49 11.92 -5.66 -5.14
N ARG A 50 12.56 -4.80 -4.34
CA ARG A 50 14.02 -4.72 -4.18
C ARG A 50 14.74 -4.59 -5.52
N GLY A 51 14.13 -3.83 -6.46
CA GLY A 51 14.69 -3.58 -7.79
C GLY A 51 14.46 -4.67 -8.83
N GLU A 52 13.82 -5.79 -8.47
CA GLU A 52 13.57 -6.90 -9.38
C GLU A 52 12.09 -7.00 -9.75
N PRO A 53 11.75 -7.47 -10.96
CA PRO A 53 10.36 -7.71 -11.32
C PRO A 53 9.67 -8.65 -10.33
N CYS A 54 8.43 -8.32 -9.97
CA CYS A 54 7.69 -9.02 -8.93
C CYS A 54 6.28 -9.37 -9.44
N ASP A 55 5.97 -10.65 -9.45
CA ASP A 55 4.66 -11.18 -9.85
C ASP A 55 3.71 -11.39 -8.67
N ALA A 56 4.12 -11.05 -7.45
CA ALA A 56 3.30 -11.21 -6.26
C ALA A 56 1.99 -10.44 -6.40
N THR A 57 0.91 -11.04 -5.91
CA THR A 57 -0.41 -10.43 -5.85
C THR A 57 -0.88 -10.33 -4.41
N ALA A 58 -1.87 -9.49 -4.19
CA ALA A 58 -2.51 -9.34 -2.90
C ALA A 58 -4.01 -9.17 -3.09
N ARG A 59 -4.77 -9.60 -2.09
CA ARG A 59 -6.21 -9.36 -2.00
C ARG A 59 -6.41 -8.15 -1.11
N LEU A 60 -7.21 -7.20 -1.57
CA LEU A 60 -7.39 -5.90 -0.91
C LEU A 60 -8.85 -5.67 -0.56
N ALA A 61 -9.09 -5.08 0.60
CA ALA A 61 -10.41 -4.58 1.00
C ALA A 61 -10.24 -3.19 1.63
N PHE A 62 -11.05 -2.24 1.16
CA PHE A 62 -10.95 -0.84 1.58
C PHE A 62 -12.18 -0.43 2.37
N PHE A 63 -11.97 0.13 3.55
CA PHE A 63 -13.01 0.72 4.39
C PHE A 63 -12.79 2.23 4.49
N ASP A 64 -13.83 3.00 4.19
CA ASP A 64 -13.80 4.45 4.35
C ASP A 64 -14.32 4.82 5.74
N PHE A 65 -13.42 5.34 6.58
CA PHE A 65 -13.76 5.81 7.93
C PHE A 65 -13.82 7.34 8.03
N GLY A 66 -14.04 8.01 6.91
CA GLY A 66 -14.16 9.46 6.86
C GLY A 66 -12.81 10.14 6.64
N GLN A 67 -12.09 10.44 7.71
CA GLN A 67 -10.80 11.12 7.62
C GLN A 67 -9.66 10.22 7.14
N VAL A 68 -9.82 8.89 7.22
CA VAL A 68 -8.78 7.94 6.81
C VAL A 68 -9.41 6.68 6.20
N GLN A 69 -8.78 6.12 5.20
CA GLN A 69 -9.13 4.82 4.64
C GLN A 69 -8.34 3.72 5.36
N ILE A 70 -9.01 2.64 5.74
CA ILE A 70 -8.35 1.42 6.25
C ILE A 70 -8.28 0.43 5.10
N GLU A 71 -7.08 -0.06 4.81
CA GLU A 71 -6.86 -1.08 3.79
C GLU A 71 -6.45 -2.39 4.44
N LEU A 72 -7.18 -3.47 4.17
CA LEU A 72 -6.74 -4.82 4.53
C LEU A 72 -6.02 -5.44 3.35
N ILE A 73 -4.90 -6.10 3.60
CA ILE A 73 -4.05 -6.70 2.58
C ILE A 73 -3.76 -8.15 2.96
N GLU A 74 -4.21 -9.10 2.13
CA GLU A 74 -3.85 -10.51 2.25
C GLU A 74 -2.88 -10.85 1.11
N PRO A 75 -1.59 -11.07 1.40
CA PRO A 75 -0.60 -11.37 0.37
C PRO A 75 -0.75 -12.79 -0.16
N ASP A 76 -0.34 -13.02 -1.41
CA ASP A 76 -0.11 -14.36 -1.90
C ASP A 76 1.18 -14.95 -1.30
N MET A 77 1.61 -16.11 -1.76
CA MET A 77 2.77 -16.80 -1.19
C MET A 77 4.11 -16.35 -1.77
N GLN A 78 4.09 -15.52 -2.81
CA GLN A 78 5.32 -15.05 -3.46
C GLN A 78 5.99 -13.94 -2.62
N PRO A 79 7.32 -13.84 -2.67
CA PRO A 79 8.03 -12.77 -1.98
C PRO A 79 7.54 -11.38 -2.44
N SER A 80 7.23 -10.54 -1.47
CA SER A 80 6.80 -9.16 -1.68
C SER A 80 6.96 -8.39 -0.38
N VAL A 81 6.81 -7.08 -0.44
CA VAL A 81 6.76 -6.25 0.76
C VAL A 81 5.63 -6.72 1.70
N TRP A 82 4.53 -7.25 1.16
CA TRP A 82 3.40 -7.71 1.95
C TRP A 82 3.65 -9.10 2.57
N ARG A 83 4.09 -10.08 1.78
CA ARG A 83 4.34 -11.45 2.27
C ARG A 83 5.49 -11.48 3.27
N ASP A 84 6.59 -10.81 2.96
CA ASP A 84 7.74 -10.78 3.85
C ASP A 84 7.40 -10.12 5.19
N TYR A 85 6.56 -9.07 5.16
CA TYR A 85 6.10 -8.41 6.38
C TYR A 85 5.22 -9.33 7.22
N LEU A 86 4.27 -10.04 6.61
CA LEU A 86 3.42 -11.00 7.31
C LEU A 86 4.27 -12.11 7.97
N ASN A 87 5.25 -12.64 7.23
CA ASN A 87 6.13 -13.69 7.74
C ASN A 87 6.96 -13.21 8.93
N GLU A 88 7.39 -11.96 8.91
CA GLU A 88 8.26 -11.40 9.96
C GLU A 88 7.47 -10.90 11.18
N HIS A 89 6.34 -10.24 10.97
CA HIS A 89 5.61 -9.52 12.02
C HIS A 89 4.25 -10.11 12.37
N GLY A 90 3.70 -11.01 11.55
CA GLY A 90 2.33 -11.48 11.70
C GLY A 90 1.31 -10.43 11.26
N GLU A 91 0.04 -10.66 11.58
CA GLU A 91 -1.04 -9.69 11.31
C GLU A 91 -0.79 -8.41 12.09
N SER A 92 -0.69 -7.27 11.39
CA SER A 92 -0.32 -6.00 12.03
C SER A 92 -0.48 -4.82 11.10
N VAL A 93 -0.32 -3.60 11.64
CA VAL A 93 -0.24 -2.38 10.84
C VAL A 93 1.01 -2.44 9.96
N HIS A 94 0.82 -2.26 8.66
CA HIS A 94 1.88 -2.34 7.66
C HIS A 94 2.41 -0.97 7.26
N HIS A 95 1.51 -0.03 6.93
CA HIS A 95 1.93 1.26 6.39
C HIS A 95 0.95 2.39 6.70
N ILE A 96 1.45 3.60 6.56
CA ILE A 96 0.65 4.81 6.41
C ILE A 96 0.93 5.41 5.04
N ALA A 97 -0.11 5.93 4.37
CA ALA A 97 0.01 6.44 3.01
C ALA A 97 -0.25 7.94 2.93
N PHE A 98 0.48 8.58 2.02
CA PHE A 98 0.32 9.97 1.63
C PHE A 98 0.09 10.04 0.13
N ILE A 99 -0.79 10.94 -0.31
CA ILE A 99 -0.92 11.27 -1.74
C ILE A 99 0.14 12.29 -2.09
N VAL A 100 0.88 12.03 -3.18
CA VAL A 100 1.89 12.93 -3.71
C VAL A 100 1.59 13.25 -5.17
N LYS A 101 2.09 14.40 -5.64
CA LYS A 101 1.89 14.82 -7.04
C LYS A 101 2.96 14.29 -7.97
N ASP A 102 4.15 13.99 -7.44
CA ASP A 102 5.31 13.57 -8.21
C ASP A 102 6.10 12.56 -7.38
N THR A 103 5.89 11.29 -7.68
CA THR A 103 6.56 10.19 -6.97
C THR A 103 8.07 10.29 -7.10
N GLY A 104 8.58 10.60 -8.30
CA GLY A 104 10.03 10.69 -8.53
C GLY A 104 10.68 11.74 -7.64
N ALA A 105 10.07 12.92 -7.53
CA ALA A 105 10.56 13.98 -6.65
C ALA A 105 10.48 13.58 -5.18
N ALA A 106 9.41 12.93 -4.76
CA ALA A 106 9.24 12.46 -3.37
C ALA A 106 10.27 11.38 -3.02
N VAL A 107 10.51 10.43 -3.92
CA VAL A 107 11.51 9.38 -3.75
C VAL A 107 12.92 9.98 -3.63
N ALA A 108 13.27 10.93 -4.50
CA ALA A 108 14.57 11.60 -4.43
C ALA A 108 14.75 12.37 -3.11
N TYR A 109 13.71 13.06 -2.66
CA TYR A 109 13.71 13.76 -1.38
C TYR A 109 13.94 12.78 -0.20
N LEU A 110 13.22 11.65 -0.19
CA LEU A 110 13.36 10.65 0.88
C LEU A 110 14.72 9.94 0.84
N ALA A 111 15.28 9.72 -0.36
CA ALA A 111 16.63 9.17 -0.50
C ALA A 111 17.68 10.06 0.18
N GLY A 112 17.50 11.39 0.13
CA GLY A 112 18.33 12.34 0.86
C GLY A 112 18.27 12.20 2.38
N HIS A 113 17.23 11.55 2.88
CA HIS A 113 17.07 11.20 4.30
C HIS A 113 17.44 9.74 4.61
N GLY A 114 18.03 9.01 3.65
CA GLY A 114 18.42 7.61 3.83
C GLY A 114 17.26 6.63 3.73
N ILE A 115 16.16 7.02 3.13
CA ILE A 115 14.96 6.20 2.98
C ILE A 115 14.79 5.83 1.51
N ASP A 116 14.93 4.54 1.18
CA ASP A 116 14.92 4.03 -0.19
C ASP A 116 13.63 3.25 -0.50
N VAL A 117 13.35 3.09 -1.79
CA VAL A 117 12.19 2.33 -2.28
C VAL A 117 12.39 0.85 -2.03
N LEU A 118 11.34 0.18 -1.51
CA LEU A 118 11.27 -1.27 -1.39
C LEU A 118 10.47 -1.91 -2.51
N GLN A 119 9.26 -1.41 -2.77
CA GLN A 119 8.36 -1.94 -3.79
C GLN A 119 7.60 -0.80 -4.44
N GLN A 120 7.39 -0.92 -5.75
CA GLN A 120 6.72 0.09 -6.54
C GLN A 120 5.96 -0.57 -7.68
N GLY A 121 4.78 -0.08 -7.99
CA GLY A 121 3.99 -0.62 -9.10
C GLY A 121 2.85 0.30 -9.49
N LEU A 122 2.25 -0.01 -10.64
CA LEU A 122 1.05 0.67 -11.11
C LEU A 122 -0.19 0.09 -10.41
N TYR A 123 -1.24 0.91 -10.24
CA TYR A 123 -2.55 0.39 -9.87
C TYR A 123 -3.05 -0.58 -10.93
N GLY A 124 -3.96 -1.49 -10.56
CA GLY A 124 -4.48 -2.49 -11.47
C GLY A 124 -5.15 -1.92 -12.72
N ASP A 125 -5.75 -0.73 -12.62
CA ASP A 125 -6.34 0.00 -13.76
C ASP A 125 -5.38 1.00 -14.41
N ARG A 126 -4.13 1.06 -13.94
CA ARG A 126 -3.07 1.97 -14.40
C ARG A 126 -3.40 3.46 -14.23
N SER A 127 -4.36 3.80 -13.38
CA SER A 127 -4.73 5.20 -13.11
C SER A 127 -3.76 5.94 -12.20
N GLY A 128 -2.79 5.24 -11.64
CA GLY A 128 -1.79 5.79 -10.75
C GLY A 128 -0.76 4.74 -10.37
N MET A 129 0.05 5.07 -9.37
CA MET A 129 1.09 4.19 -8.88
C MET A 129 1.23 4.27 -7.37
N TYR A 130 1.73 3.19 -6.78
CA TYR A 130 2.08 3.13 -5.37
C TYR A 130 3.58 2.89 -5.20
N THR A 131 4.12 3.38 -4.09
CA THR A 131 5.53 3.20 -3.74
C THR A 131 5.65 2.96 -2.25
N TYR A 132 6.20 1.82 -1.85
CA TYR A 132 6.56 1.54 -0.46
C TYR A 132 8.04 1.83 -0.24
N LEU A 133 8.36 2.45 0.90
CA LEU A 133 9.71 2.87 1.25
C LEU A 133 10.17 2.22 2.56
N ASP A 134 11.46 1.96 2.65
CA ASP A 134 12.10 1.37 3.84
C ASP A 134 12.29 2.43 4.92
N SER A 135 11.18 2.88 5.50
CA SER A 135 11.13 3.99 6.47
C SER A 135 10.95 3.56 7.91
N ALA A 136 10.64 2.28 8.17
CA ALA A 136 10.37 1.81 9.53
C ALA A 136 11.53 2.06 10.53
N PRO A 137 12.81 1.87 10.16
CA PRO A 137 13.90 2.19 11.08
C PRO A 137 13.95 3.66 11.50
N ALA A 138 13.59 4.57 10.60
CA ALA A 138 13.62 6.01 10.88
C ALA A 138 12.34 6.53 11.52
N LEU A 139 11.17 6.00 11.11
CA LEU A 139 9.86 6.59 11.42
C LEU A 139 8.96 5.66 12.25
N GLY A 140 9.36 4.42 12.49
CA GLY A 140 8.55 3.45 13.22
C GLY A 140 7.46 2.78 12.38
N VAL A 141 7.31 3.16 11.13
CA VAL A 141 6.30 2.63 10.23
C VAL A 141 6.77 2.76 8.79
N MET A 142 6.31 1.85 7.93
CA MET A 142 6.53 1.94 6.48
C MET A 142 5.68 3.06 5.88
N LEU A 143 6.28 3.88 5.04
CA LEU A 143 5.56 4.86 4.23
C LEU A 143 5.11 4.25 2.91
N GLU A 144 3.91 4.64 2.48
CA GLU A 144 3.47 4.46 1.11
C GLU A 144 3.17 5.81 0.47
N LEU A 145 3.62 6.00 -0.76
CA LEU A 145 3.26 7.14 -1.59
C LEU A 145 2.25 6.68 -2.62
N LEU A 146 1.19 7.45 -2.81
CA LEU A 146 0.17 7.21 -3.81
C LEU A 146 0.15 8.40 -4.77
N GLU A 147 0.37 8.14 -6.05
CA GLU A 147 0.24 9.16 -7.08
C GLU A 147 -0.89 8.79 -8.01
N ASN A 148 -1.90 9.65 -8.11
CA ASN A 148 -3.01 9.49 -9.04
C ASN A 148 -2.68 10.28 -10.31
N PHE A 149 -2.59 9.60 -11.46
CA PHE A 149 -2.26 10.26 -12.72
C PHE A 149 -3.43 11.11 -13.20
N PRO A 150 -3.16 12.25 -13.87
CA PRO A 150 -4.23 13.03 -14.49
C PRO A 150 -5.00 12.16 -15.49
N GLN A 151 -6.33 12.20 -15.40
CA GLN A 151 -7.19 11.46 -16.32
C GLN A 151 -7.46 12.29 -17.56
N PRO A 152 -7.60 11.67 -18.76
CA PRO A 152 -8.00 12.39 -19.97
C PRO A 152 -9.38 13.05 -19.78
N ARG A 153 -9.55 14.25 -20.30
CA ARG A 153 -10.82 14.95 -20.27
C ARG A 153 -11.77 14.41 -21.34
#